data_6e321590a85679e158d1696d3a2f692c
#
_entry.id   6e321590a85679e158d1696d3a2f692c
#
_cell.length_a   1.000
_cell.length_b   1.000
_cell.length_c   1.000
_cell.angle_alpha   90.00
_cell.angle_beta   90.00
_cell.angle_gamma   90.00
#
_symmetry.space_group_name_H-M   'P 1'
#
loop_
_entity.id
_entity.type
_entity.pdbx_description
1 polymer ?
#
loop_
_entity_poly.entity_id
_entity_poly.type
_entity_poly.pdbx_seq_one_letter_code
_entity_poly.pdbx_strand_id
1 'polypeptide(L)'
;MNVALAPRPSVVLRDADEAFVTLDGVTKVFGKGKVSMTALENVSLELGKGEFVCILGTSGCGKSTLLSLVAGLDKVTSGTIEIADGRPAVMFQEPALLPWLTVRRNVELPMRLHKVDTEERNKTVNRLLSMVGLIDFADHRPHQLSGGMRQRCALARALAQDSELLLMDEPFAALDALTRDQLHDDLNRIWQETGKTIIFVTHNVREAVRLGDRVVLMTPRPGRVARIWDVDIARPRELDSFEVSGLAHEITAQLRAGAAGNGAQ
;
A
#
# COMPACT_ATOMS: atom_id res chain seq x y z
N MET A 1 8.53 7.09 40.25
CA MET A 1 7.16 7.35 39.78
C MET A 1 6.88 6.45 38.59
N ASN A 2 6.02 5.44 38.81
CA ASN A 2 5.63 4.51 37.76
C ASN A 2 4.71 5.21 36.78
N VAL A 3 5.21 5.47 35.56
CA VAL A 3 4.35 5.88 34.44
C VAL A 3 3.62 4.62 33.96
N ALA A 4 2.33 4.52 34.29
CA ALA A 4 1.46 3.49 33.80
C ALA A 4 1.42 3.59 32.26
N LEU A 5 1.89 2.54 31.59
CA LEU A 5 1.69 2.37 30.15
C LEU A 5 0.18 2.43 29.85
N ALA A 6 -0.20 3.31 28.93
CA ALA A 6 -1.55 3.36 28.40
C ALA A 6 -2.01 1.97 27.91
N PRO A 7 -3.29 1.61 28.07
CA PRO A 7 -3.78 0.32 27.63
C PRO A 7 -3.54 0.15 26.13
N ARG A 8 -3.04 -1.02 25.74
CA ARG A 8 -2.83 -1.41 24.34
C ARG A 8 -4.12 -1.18 23.56
N PRO A 9 -4.11 -0.56 22.36
CA PRO A 9 -5.28 -0.54 21.52
C PRO A 9 -5.64 -2.01 21.23
N SER A 10 -6.86 -2.39 21.67
CA SER A 10 -7.41 -3.69 21.33
C SER A 10 -7.58 -3.73 19.80
N VAL A 11 -6.77 -4.54 19.14
CA VAL A 11 -7.01 -4.97 17.76
C VAL A 11 -8.38 -5.64 17.78
N VAL A 12 -9.37 -5.07 17.10
CA VAL A 12 -10.65 -5.74 16.89
C VAL A 12 -10.35 -6.87 15.91
N LEU A 13 -10.15 -8.07 16.45
CA LEU A 13 -10.03 -9.29 15.69
C LEU A 13 -11.40 -9.52 15.03
N ARG A 14 -11.52 -9.39 13.73
CA ARG A 14 -12.49 -10.17 12.98
C ARG A 14 -12.06 -11.63 13.16
N ASP A 15 -13.01 -12.55 13.19
CA ASP A 15 -12.78 -13.97 13.52
C ASP A 15 -11.42 -14.45 12.98
N ALA A 16 -10.54 -14.90 13.87
CA ALA A 16 -9.15 -15.26 13.59
C ALA A 16 -8.97 -16.37 12.54
N ASP A 17 -10.06 -17.01 12.11
CA ASP A 17 -10.07 -18.05 11.09
C ASP A 17 -10.04 -17.53 9.64
N GLU A 18 -10.02 -16.20 9.39
CA GLU A 18 -10.07 -15.62 8.04
C GLU A 18 -9.00 -14.54 7.75
N ALA A 19 -7.95 -14.43 8.58
CA ALA A 19 -6.87 -13.48 8.30
C ALA A 19 -6.11 -13.88 7.03
N PHE A 20 -6.06 -12.99 6.03
CA PHE A 20 -5.34 -13.21 4.78
C PHE A 20 -3.85 -12.81 4.90
N VAL A 21 -3.56 -11.76 5.67
CA VAL A 21 -2.20 -11.34 6.03
C VAL A 21 -2.13 -11.18 7.54
N THR A 22 -1.17 -11.83 8.19
CA THR A 22 -0.91 -11.70 9.62
C THR A 22 0.52 -11.25 9.87
N LEU A 23 0.66 -10.15 10.58
CA LEU A 23 1.93 -9.69 11.15
C LEU A 23 1.83 -9.88 12.67
N ASP A 24 2.74 -10.64 13.27
CA ASP A 24 2.80 -10.86 14.71
C ASP A 24 4.14 -10.45 15.29
N GLY A 25 4.14 -9.39 16.10
CA GLY A 25 5.31 -8.90 16.81
C GLY A 25 6.48 -8.49 15.92
N VAL A 26 6.22 -8.07 14.67
CA VAL A 26 7.24 -7.80 13.66
C VAL A 26 8.17 -6.68 14.11
N THR A 27 9.46 -7.01 14.20
CA THR A 27 10.53 -6.07 14.55
C THR A 27 11.62 -6.11 13.47
N LYS A 28 12.08 -4.93 13.07
CA LYS A 28 13.21 -4.78 12.13
C LYS A 28 14.28 -3.85 12.68
N VAL A 29 15.48 -4.38 12.81
CA VAL A 29 16.67 -3.64 13.20
C VAL A 29 17.68 -3.69 12.06
N PHE A 30 18.17 -2.54 11.64
CA PHE A 30 19.27 -2.41 10.69
C PHE A 30 20.59 -2.18 11.40
N GLY A 31 21.69 -2.65 10.81
CA GLY A 31 23.02 -2.54 11.37
C GLY A 31 23.33 -3.59 12.43
N LYS A 32 24.49 -3.49 13.08
CA LYS A 32 24.97 -4.40 14.13
C LYS A 32 25.64 -3.61 15.25
N GLY A 33 25.52 -4.09 16.49
CA GLY A 33 26.19 -3.54 17.66
C GLY A 33 25.80 -2.08 17.94
N LYS A 34 26.80 -1.21 18.18
CA LYS A 34 26.57 0.19 18.55
C LYS A 34 25.96 1.10 17.47
N VAL A 35 25.89 0.62 16.21
CA VAL A 35 25.33 1.35 15.06
C VAL A 35 24.02 0.67 14.61
N SER A 36 23.30 0.06 15.52
CA SER A 36 22.00 -0.52 15.22
C SER A 36 20.89 0.54 15.27
N MET A 37 19.94 0.42 14.35
CA MET A 37 18.78 1.30 14.25
C MET A 37 17.50 0.46 14.15
N THR A 38 16.62 0.60 15.12
CA THR A 38 15.30 -0.02 15.09
C THR A 38 14.38 0.78 14.16
N ALA A 39 14.01 0.18 13.04
CA ALA A 39 13.10 0.79 12.08
C ALA A 39 11.64 0.50 12.43
N LEU A 40 11.35 -0.76 12.81
CA LEU A 40 10.04 -1.22 13.24
C LEU A 40 10.17 -1.95 14.57
N GLU A 41 9.20 -1.80 15.46
CA GLU A 41 9.21 -2.43 16.77
C GLU A 41 7.83 -2.96 17.15
N ASN A 42 7.76 -4.28 17.28
CA ASN A 42 6.57 -5.01 17.74
C ASN A 42 5.29 -4.62 16.98
N VAL A 43 5.36 -4.64 15.65
CA VAL A 43 4.21 -4.34 14.77
C VAL A 43 3.37 -5.59 14.62
N SER A 44 2.10 -5.52 15.07
CA SER A 44 1.10 -6.58 14.88
C SER A 44 -0.09 -5.99 14.14
N LEU A 45 -0.53 -6.68 13.06
CA LEU A 45 -1.62 -6.26 12.20
C LEU A 45 -2.18 -7.47 11.46
N GLU A 46 -3.49 -7.55 11.36
CA GLU A 46 -4.19 -8.56 10.58
C GLU A 46 -5.02 -7.90 9.49
N LEU A 47 -5.05 -8.50 8.31
CA LEU A 47 -5.86 -8.07 7.16
C LEU A 47 -6.74 -9.21 6.69
N GLY A 48 -8.02 -8.91 6.44
CA GLY A 48 -8.95 -9.82 5.77
C GLY A 48 -8.71 -9.90 4.26
N LYS A 49 -9.19 -10.98 3.64
CA LYS A 49 -9.18 -11.12 2.19
C LYS A 49 -10.06 -10.03 1.54
N GLY A 50 -9.56 -9.41 0.46
CA GLY A 50 -10.25 -8.35 -0.26
C GLY A 50 -10.27 -6.99 0.46
N GLU A 51 -9.62 -6.86 1.61
CA GLU A 51 -9.59 -5.62 2.38
C GLU A 51 -8.61 -4.60 1.78
N PHE A 52 -8.98 -3.32 1.80
CA PHE A 52 -8.11 -2.20 1.43
C PHE A 52 -7.59 -1.50 2.69
N VAL A 53 -6.35 -1.76 3.08
CA VAL A 53 -5.73 -1.16 4.27
C VAL A 53 -4.74 -0.07 3.89
N CYS A 54 -4.94 1.14 4.43
CA CYS A 54 -4.01 2.25 4.26
C CYS A 54 -3.09 2.37 5.46
N ILE A 55 -1.78 2.36 5.22
CA ILE A 55 -0.75 2.61 6.25
C ILE A 55 -0.28 4.05 6.14
N LEU A 56 -0.55 4.80 7.20
CA LEU A 56 -0.29 6.22 7.31
C LEU A 56 0.83 6.50 8.31
N GLY A 57 1.63 7.52 8.06
CA GLY A 57 2.66 7.99 9.00
C GLY A 57 3.62 8.97 8.35
N THR A 58 4.39 9.65 9.18
CA THR A 58 5.42 10.62 8.74
C THR A 58 6.54 9.95 7.95
N SER A 59 7.31 10.75 7.20
CA SER A 59 8.48 10.21 6.50
C SER A 59 9.46 9.57 7.49
N GLY A 60 10.01 8.43 7.14
CA GLY A 60 10.98 7.69 7.94
C GLY A 60 10.39 6.90 9.12
N CYS A 61 9.06 6.77 9.27
CA CYS A 61 8.44 5.95 10.32
C CYS A 61 8.46 4.43 10.05
N GLY A 62 9.01 3.97 8.93
CA GLY A 62 9.16 2.54 8.64
C GLY A 62 8.12 1.94 7.68
N LYS A 63 7.23 2.73 7.05
CA LYS A 63 6.19 2.22 6.12
C LYS A 63 6.76 1.39 4.97
N SER A 64 7.75 1.92 4.24
CA SER A 64 8.39 1.21 3.14
C SER A 64 9.19 -0.01 3.63
N THR A 65 9.74 0.05 4.86
CA THR A 65 10.36 -1.12 5.50
C THR A 65 9.32 -2.21 5.75
N LEU A 66 8.17 -1.85 6.32
CA LEU A 66 7.07 -2.79 6.56
C LEU A 66 6.62 -3.43 5.25
N LEU A 67 6.42 -2.61 4.20
CA LEU A 67 6.03 -3.10 2.89
C LEU A 67 7.08 -4.08 2.31
N SER A 68 8.38 -3.76 2.45
CA SER A 68 9.48 -4.62 1.98
C SER A 68 9.53 -5.96 2.72
N LEU A 69 9.21 -5.97 4.01
CA LEU A 69 9.11 -7.20 4.80
C LEU A 69 7.93 -8.06 4.34
N VAL A 70 6.74 -7.46 4.18
CA VAL A 70 5.55 -8.16 3.67
C VAL A 70 5.78 -8.67 2.25
N ALA A 71 6.50 -7.92 1.41
CA ALA A 71 6.89 -8.33 0.06
C ALA A 71 7.90 -9.49 0.02
N GLY A 72 8.48 -9.87 1.17
CA GLY A 72 9.57 -10.86 1.23
C GLY A 72 10.88 -10.37 0.61
N LEU A 73 11.03 -9.05 0.38
CA LEU A 73 12.25 -8.43 -0.14
C LEU A 73 13.32 -8.24 0.93
N ASP A 74 12.92 -8.28 2.20
CA ASP A 74 13.80 -8.23 3.36
C ASP A 74 13.28 -9.19 4.44
N LYS A 75 14.11 -9.46 5.47
CA LYS A 75 13.78 -10.40 6.55
C LYS A 75 13.49 -9.65 7.85
N VAL A 76 12.53 -10.13 8.61
CA VAL A 76 12.26 -9.68 9.98
C VAL A 76 13.48 -9.96 10.87
N THR A 77 13.70 -9.13 11.88
CA THR A 77 14.66 -9.40 12.95
C THR A 77 14.04 -10.32 14.01
N SER A 78 12.75 -10.11 14.33
CA SER A 78 11.93 -10.98 15.17
C SER A 78 10.47 -10.81 14.81
N GLY A 79 9.61 -11.72 15.28
CA GLY A 79 8.21 -11.82 14.88
C GLY A 79 8.02 -12.62 13.61
N THR A 80 6.78 -12.72 13.13
CA THR A 80 6.41 -13.49 11.94
C THR A 80 5.53 -12.66 11.00
N ILE A 81 5.58 -13.00 9.71
CA ILE A 81 4.65 -12.50 8.68
C ILE A 81 4.13 -13.72 7.93
N GLU A 82 2.82 -13.87 7.93
CA GLU A 82 2.14 -14.95 7.23
C GLU A 82 1.19 -14.35 6.19
N ILE A 83 1.15 -14.95 5.00
CA ILE A 83 0.26 -14.59 3.90
C ILE A 83 -0.40 -15.90 3.47
N ALA A 84 -1.73 -15.93 3.50
CA ALA A 84 -2.50 -17.14 3.25
C ALA A 84 -2.32 -17.70 1.84
N ASP A 85 -2.10 -16.86 0.84
CA ASP A 85 -1.95 -17.29 -0.55
C ASP A 85 -0.99 -16.42 -1.34
N GLY A 86 -0.09 -17.08 -2.07
CA GLY A 86 0.74 -16.52 -3.12
C GLY A 86 1.86 -15.58 -2.65
N ARG A 87 2.46 -14.91 -3.62
CA ARG A 87 3.45 -13.87 -3.41
C ARG A 87 2.84 -12.50 -3.70
N PRO A 88 3.09 -11.48 -2.86
CA PRO A 88 2.57 -10.14 -3.12
C PRO A 88 3.08 -9.56 -4.44
N ALA A 89 2.22 -8.86 -5.17
CA ALA A 89 2.63 -7.95 -6.22
C ALA A 89 2.99 -6.60 -5.60
N VAL A 90 4.07 -5.98 -6.07
CA VAL A 90 4.58 -4.72 -5.51
C VAL A 90 4.54 -3.61 -6.55
N MET A 91 3.98 -2.48 -6.17
CA MET A 91 4.07 -1.21 -6.89
C MET A 91 4.86 -0.21 -6.06
N PHE A 92 6.03 0.18 -6.53
CA PHE A 92 6.89 1.16 -5.87
C PHE A 92 6.46 2.59 -6.21
N GLN A 93 6.93 3.55 -5.42
CA GLN A 93 6.71 4.98 -5.64
C GLN A 93 7.14 5.42 -7.04
N GLU A 94 8.31 4.98 -7.50
CA GLU A 94 8.71 5.12 -8.88
C GLU A 94 8.11 3.99 -9.73
N PRO A 95 7.54 4.29 -10.91
CA PRO A 95 6.94 3.28 -11.78
C PRO A 95 7.88 2.14 -12.18
N ALA A 96 9.20 2.39 -12.15
CA ALA A 96 10.27 1.45 -12.50
C ALA A 96 9.97 0.64 -13.78
N LEU A 97 9.44 1.33 -14.80
CA LEU A 97 9.19 0.73 -16.11
C LEU A 97 10.51 0.51 -16.85
N LEU A 98 10.61 -0.60 -17.55
CA LEU A 98 11.78 -0.88 -18.38
C LEU A 98 11.76 0.02 -19.62
N PRO A 99 12.70 0.97 -19.76
CA PRO A 99 12.60 2.05 -20.75
C PRO A 99 12.75 1.56 -22.21
N TRP A 100 13.34 0.40 -22.43
CA TRP A 100 13.48 -0.25 -23.74
C TRP A 100 12.26 -1.07 -24.16
N LEU A 101 11.30 -1.31 -23.26
CA LEU A 101 10.06 -2.03 -23.54
C LEU A 101 8.92 -1.04 -23.79
N THR A 102 7.97 -1.45 -24.64
CA THR A 102 6.69 -0.74 -24.79
C THR A 102 5.81 -0.91 -23.54
N VAL A 103 4.72 -0.14 -23.45
CA VAL A 103 3.68 -0.29 -22.42
C VAL A 103 3.19 -1.74 -22.37
N ARG A 104 2.78 -2.28 -23.51
CA ARG A 104 2.35 -3.69 -23.65
C ARG A 104 3.39 -4.66 -23.09
N ARG A 105 4.64 -4.52 -23.49
CA ARG A 105 5.72 -5.43 -23.05
C ARG A 105 6.09 -5.27 -21.58
N ASN A 106 5.95 -4.08 -21.01
CA ASN A 106 6.10 -3.87 -19.56
C ASN A 106 5.03 -4.62 -18.78
N VAL A 107 3.76 -4.56 -19.21
CA VAL A 107 2.65 -5.28 -18.57
C VAL A 107 2.75 -6.79 -18.82
N GLU A 108 3.19 -7.21 -19.99
CA GLU A 108 3.37 -8.62 -20.35
C GLU A 108 4.47 -9.34 -19.56
N LEU A 109 5.47 -8.58 -19.09
CA LEU A 109 6.71 -9.12 -18.55
C LEU A 109 6.52 -10.14 -17.40
N PRO A 110 5.70 -9.91 -16.36
CA PRO A 110 5.49 -10.88 -15.30
C PRO A 110 4.96 -12.22 -15.82
N MET A 111 3.98 -12.18 -16.71
CA MET A 111 3.37 -13.39 -17.29
C MET A 111 4.35 -14.17 -18.17
N ARG A 112 5.26 -13.47 -18.87
CA ARG A 112 6.34 -14.12 -19.63
C ARG A 112 7.32 -14.86 -18.74
N LEU A 113 7.67 -14.27 -17.60
CA LEU A 113 8.55 -14.90 -16.61
C LEU A 113 7.91 -16.15 -15.99
N HIS A 114 6.58 -16.13 -15.82
CA HIS A 114 5.79 -17.26 -15.33
C HIS A 114 5.41 -18.26 -16.46
N LYS A 115 5.91 -18.03 -17.70
CA LYS A 115 5.69 -18.90 -18.86
C LYS A 115 4.21 -19.10 -19.22
N VAL A 116 3.37 -18.09 -18.95
CA VAL A 116 1.96 -18.08 -19.37
C VAL A 116 1.87 -18.16 -20.88
N ASP A 117 0.91 -18.90 -21.41
CA ASP A 117 0.71 -19.06 -22.85
C ASP A 117 0.51 -17.73 -23.58
N THR A 118 0.95 -17.66 -24.83
CA THR A 118 0.96 -16.42 -25.62
C THR A 118 -0.45 -15.87 -25.88
N GLU A 119 -1.43 -16.73 -26.13
CA GLU A 119 -2.81 -16.31 -26.39
C GLU A 119 -3.45 -15.74 -25.13
N GLU A 120 -3.32 -16.44 -24.00
CA GLU A 120 -3.80 -16.01 -22.71
C GLU A 120 -3.15 -14.69 -22.26
N ARG A 121 -1.83 -14.58 -22.44
CA ARG A 121 -1.04 -13.38 -22.18
C ARG A 121 -1.57 -12.17 -22.94
N ASN A 122 -1.81 -12.34 -24.27
CA ASN A 122 -2.34 -11.27 -25.10
C ASN A 122 -3.74 -10.82 -24.66
N LYS A 123 -4.63 -11.76 -24.33
CA LYS A 123 -5.97 -11.47 -23.80
C LYS A 123 -5.89 -10.68 -22.48
N THR A 124 -5.06 -11.14 -21.55
CA THR A 124 -4.88 -10.51 -20.24
C THR A 124 -4.27 -9.12 -20.37
N VAL A 125 -3.22 -8.93 -21.20
CA VAL A 125 -2.61 -7.61 -21.42
C VAL A 125 -3.62 -6.63 -22.00
N ASN A 126 -4.40 -7.02 -23.01
CA ASN A 126 -5.41 -6.16 -23.60
C ASN A 126 -6.47 -5.75 -22.55
N ARG A 127 -6.95 -6.70 -21.74
CA ARG A 127 -7.89 -6.45 -20.65
C ARG A 127 -7.31 -5.45 -19.63
N LEU A 128 -6.09 -5.68 -19.17
CA LEU A 128 -5.42 -4.81 -18.19
C LEU A 128 -5.16 -3.41 -18.76
N LEU A 129 -4.69 -3.30 -20.01
CA LEU A 129 -4.47 -2.01 -20.65
C LEU A 129 -5.77 -1.23 -20.86
N SER A 130 -6.86 -1.90 -21.20
CA SER A 130 -8.19 -1.29 -21.28
C SER A 130 -8.67 -0.82 -19.91
N MET A 131 -8.48 -1.64 -18.86
CA MET A 131 -8.87 -1.33 -17.49
C MET A 131 -8.19 -0.06 -16.95
N VAL A 132 -6.91 0.16 -17.30
CA VAL A 132 -6.17 1.36 -16.89
C VAL A 132 -6.20 2.49 -17.93
N GLY A 133 -6.96 2.36 -19.02
CA GLY A 133 -7.09 3.38 -20.07
C GLY A 133 -5.84 3.62 -20.89
N LEU A 134 -5.02 2.56 -21.14
CA LEU A 134 -3.76 2.65 -21.89
C LEU A 134 -3.73 1.80 -23.17
N ILE A 135 -4.87 1.30 -23.63
CA ILE A 135 -4.91 0.40 -24.81
C ILE A 135 -4.37 1.08 -26.07
N ASP A 136 -4.70 2.36 -26.29
CA ASP A 136 -4.25 3.15 -27.43
C ASP A 136 -2.77 3.53 -27.36
N PHE A 137 -2.16 3.39 -26.19
CA PHE A 137 -0.75 3.66 -25.93
C PHE A 137 0.10 2.39 -25.80
N ALA A 138 -0.45 1.22 -26.15
CA ALA A 138 0.17 -0.09 -25.96
C ALA A 138 1.59 -0.20 -26.55
N ASP A 139 1.82 0.45 -27.70
CA ASP A 139 3.10 0.40 -28.42
C ASP A 139 4.04 1.56 -28.07
N HIS A 140 3.61 2.52 -27.22
CA HIS A 140 4.45 3.60 -26.76
C HIS A 140 5.48 3.10 -25.73
N ARG A 141 6.62 3.83 -25.65
CA ARG A 141 7.65 3.58 -24.65
C ARG A 141 7.49 4.53 -23.44
N PRO A 142 8.05 4.20 -22.24
CA PRO A 142 7.89 5.00 -21.04
C PRO A 142 8.23 6.49 -21.17
N HIS A 143 9.22 6.87 -22.00
CA HIS A 143 9.58 8.26 -22.22
C HIS A 143 8.54 9.05 -23.03
N GLN A 144 7.59 8.39 -23.69
CA GLN A 144 6.50 8.99 -24.46
C GLN A 144 5.23 9.18 -23.62
N LEU A 145 5.24 8.78 -22.34
CA LEU A 145 4.09 8.79 -21.45
C LEU A 145 4.16 9.95 -20.45
N SER A 146 3.00 10.48 -20.05
CA SER A 146 2.90 11.36 -18.89
C SER A 146 3.23 10.61 -17.58
N GLY A 147 3.40 11.35 -16.46
CA GLY A 147 3.61 10.76 -15.14
C GLY A 147 2.49 9.80 -14.75
N GLY A 148 1.24 10.25 -14.89
CA GLY A 148 0.05 9.42 -14.59
C GLY A 148 -0.05 8.20 -15.48
N MET A 149 0.25 8.31 -16.78
CA MET A 149 0.26 7.15 -17.69
C MET A 149 1.33 6.13 -17.29
N ARG A 150 2.50 6.57 -16.83
CA ARG A 150 3.52 5.65 -16.30
C ARG A 150 3.05 4.93 -15.06
N GLN A 151 2.36 5.61 -14.14
CA GLN A 151 1.78 4.97 -12.94
C GLN A 151 0.68 3.97 -13.30
N ARG A 152 -0.20 4.30 -14.24
CA ARG A 152 -1.22 3.35 -14.76
C ARG A 152 -0.57 2.10 -15.39
N CYS A 153 0.51 2.27 -16.12
CA CYS A 153 1.27 1.15 -16.69
C CYS A 153 1.90 0.27 -15.59
N ALA A 154 2.47 0.89 -14.52
CA ALA A 154 3.01 0.17 -13.39
C ALA A 154 1.93 -0.60 -12.63
N LEU A 155 0.74 0.00 -12.45
CA LEU A 155 -0.42 -0.68 -11.86
C LEU A 155 -0.86 -1.89 -12.70
N ALA A 156 -1.02 -1.71 -14.02
CA ALA A 156 -1.35 -2.82 -14.92
C ALA A 156 -0.30 -3.95 -14.86
N ARG A 157 0.98 -3.60 -14.78
CA ARG A 157 2.08 -4.58 -14.61
C ARG A 157 2.01 -5.32 -13.27
N ALA A 158 1.64 -4.63 -12.20
CA ALA A 158 1.45 -5.27 -10.88
C ALA A 158 0.26 -6.23 -10.92
N LEU A 159 -0.86 -5.84 -11.51
CA LEU A 159 -2.05 -6.69 -11.68
C LEU A 159 -1.77 -7.91 -12.58
N ALA A 160 -0.84 -7.79 -13.54
CA ALA A 160 -0.43 -8.87 -14.42
C ALA A 160 0.35 -10.00 -13.71
N GLN A 161 0.75 -9.80 -12.44
CA GLN A 161 1.36 -10.85 -11.61
C GLN A 161 0.32 -11.84 -11.06
N ASP A 162 -0.97 -11.53 -11.20
CA ASP A 162 -2.09 -12.34 -10.72
C ASP A 162 -2.02 -12.69 -9.22
N SER A 163 -1.49 -11.77 -8.43
CA SER A 163 -1.41 -11.90 -6.98
C SER A 163 -2.71 -11.45 -6.31
N GLU A 164 -3.12 -12.14 -5.26
CA GLU A 164 -4.24 -11.75 -4.39
C GLU A 164 -3.89 -10.58 -3.47
N LEU A 165 -2.60 -10.30 -3.23
CA LEU A 165 -2.11 -9.19 -2.41
C LEU A 165 -1.33 -8.18 -3.24
N LEU A 166 -1.80 -6.94 -3.24
CA LEU A 166 -1.14 -5.81 -3.90
C LEU A 166 -0.57 -4.86 -2.85
N LEU A 167 0.73 -4.64 -2.90
CA LEU A 167 1.46 -3.72 -2.04
C LEU A 167 1.82 -2.45 -2.82
N MET A 168 1.47 -1.29 -2.30
CA MET A 168 1.66 -0.01 -2.99
C MET A 168 2.39 0.98 -2.07
N ASP A 169 3.59 1.42 -2.44
CA ASP A 169 4.41 2.37 -1.66
C ASP A 169 4.31 3.77 -2.26
N GLU A 170 3.51 4.64 -1.67
CA GLU A 170 3.29 6.03 -2.08
C GLU A 170 3.11 6.21 -3.62
N PRO A 171 2.26 5.40 -4.28
CA PRO A 171 2.30 5.25 -5.74
C PRO A 171 1.93 6.54 -6.50
N PHE A 172 1.26 7.47 -5.84
CA PHE A 172 0.74 8.69 -6.47
C PHE A 172 1.37 9.98 -5.94
N ALA A 173 2.41 9.88 -5.10
CA ALA A 173 3.03 11.03 -4.45
C ALA A 173 3.62 12.08 -5.42
N ALA A 174 4.14 11.62 -6.57
CA ALA A 174 4.79 12.48 -7.57
C ALA A 174 3.83 13.09 -8.61
N LEU A 175 2.51 12.92 -8.45
CA LEU A 175 1.51 13.37 -9.41
C LEU A 175 0.85 14.70 -8.98
N ASP A 176 0.42 15.48 -9.97
CA ASP A 176 -0.46 16.62 -9.74
C ASP A 176 -1.81 16.20 -9.16
N ALA A 177 -2.54 17.13 -8.56
CA ALA A 177 -3.76 16.83 -7.82
C ALA A 177 -4.85 16.19 -8.71
N LEU A 178 -5.07 16.73 -9.92
CA LEU A 178 -6.13 16.25 -10.81
C LEU A 178 -5.84 14.82 -11.31
N THR A 179 -4.61 14.56 -11.74
CA THR A 179 -4.17 13.22 -12.16
C THR A 179 -4.27 12.21 -11.01
N ARG A 180 -3.91 12.64 -9.80
CA ARG A 180 -4.00 11.80 -8.59
C ARG A 180 -5.45 11.43 -8.28
N ASP A 181 -6.38 12.38 -8.33
CA ASP A 181 -7.80 12.11 -8.07
C ASP A 181 -8.39 11.12 -9.05
N GLN A 182 -8.05 11.25 -10.34
CA GLN A 182 -8.45 10.28 -11.36
C GLN A 182 -7.90 8.86 -11.08
N LEU A 183 -6.65 8.78 -10.62
CA LEU A 183 -6.02 7.49 -10.28
C LEU A 183 -6.62 6.86 -9.01
N HIS A 184 -7.08 7.67 -8.05
CA HIS A 184 -7.83 7.16 -6.92
C HIS A 184 -9.15 6.50 -7.34
N ASP A 185 -9.89 7.15 -8.25
CA ASP A 185 -11.13 6.59 -8.78
C ASP A 185 -10.89 5.31 -9.58
N ASP A 186 -9.87 5.29 -10.43
CA ASP A 186 -9.47 4.10 -11.17
C ASP A 186 -9.06 2.96 -10.23
N LEU A 187 -8.23 3.25 -9.22
CA LEU A 187 -7.78 2.23 -8.27
C LEU A 187 -8.95 1.67 -7.47
N ASN A 188 -9.87 2.53 -7.02
CA ASN A 188 -11.06 2.10 -6.30
C ASN A 188 -11.96 1.20 -7.16
N ARG A 189 -12.17 1.57 -8.43
CA ARG A 189 -12.92 0.76 -9.40
C ARG A 189 -12.23 -0.60 -9.64
N ILE A 190 -10.92 -0.59 -9.88
CA ILE A 190 -10.13 -1.80 -10.10
C ILE A 190 -10.17 -2.72 -8.87
N TRP A 191 -10.06 -2.16 -7.68
CA TRP A 191 -10.16 -2.93 -6.44
C TRP A 191 -11.54 -3.58 -6.29
N GLN A 192 -12.63 -2.85 -6.54
CA GLN A 192 -13.99 -3.39 -6.51
C GLN A 192 -14.22 -4.49 -7.55
N GLU A 193 -13.66 -4.33 -8.76
CA GLU A 193 -13.78 -5.32 -9.85
C GLU A 193 -12.95 -6.57 -9.60
N THR A 194 -11.82 -6.47 -8.92
CA THR A 194 -10.86 -7.57 -8.75
C THR A 194 -10.95 -8.28 -7.40
N GLY A 195 -11.49 -7.62 -6.37
CA GLY A 195 -11.56 -8.16 -5.00
C GLY A 195 -10.21 -8.42 -4.34
N LYS A 196 -9.13 -7.83 -4.84
CA LYS A 196 -7.77 -8.05 -4.31
C LYS A 196 -7.58 -7.39 -2.95
N THR A 197 -6.79 -7.99 -2.09
CA THR A 197 -6.33 -7.37 -0.84
C THR A 197 -5.26 -6.33 -1.16
N ILE A 198 -5.37 -5.12 -0.59
CA ILE A 198 -4.43 -4.02 -0.86
C ILE A 198 -3.83 -3.50 0.45
N ILE A 199 -2.50 -3.38 0.49
CA ILE A 199 -1.79 -2.56 1.47
C ILE A 199 -1.25 -1.33 0.75
N PHE A 200 -1.79 -0.17 1.10
CA PHE A 200 -1.48 1.11 0.47
C PHE A 200 -0.75 2.02 1.45
N VAL A 201 0.48 2.33 1.18
CA VAL A 201 1.28 3.25 1.98
C VAL A 201 1.12 4.67 1.44
N THR A 202 0.81 5.60 2.34
CA THR A 202 0.72 7.03 2.01
C THR A 202 1.10 7.90 3.21
N HIS A 203 1.41 9.17 2.95
CA HIS A 203 1.50 10.21 3.97
C HIS A 203 0.30 11.17 3.93
N ASN A 204 -0.63 10.98 2.98
CA ASN A 204 -1.81 11.83 2.79
C ASN A 204 -3.03 11.23 3.49
N VAL A 205 -3.48 11.90 4.55
CA VAL A 205 -4.62 11.44 5.37
C VAL A 205 -5.91 11.34 4.55
N ARG A 206 -6.20 12.33 3.69
CA ARG A 206 -7.43 12.34 2.88
C ARG A 206 -7.45 11.18 1.88
N GLU A 207 -6.30 10.88 1.28
CA GLU A 207 -6.12 9.72 0.41
C GLU A 207 -6.41 8.41 1.16
N ALA A 208 -5.86 8.26 2.37
CA ALA A 208 -6.06 7.08 3.19
C ALA A 208 -7.55 6.87 3.56
N VAL A 209 -8.28 7.94 3.92
CA VAL A 209 -9.71 7.86 4.24
C VAL A 209 -10.55 7.59 2.98
N ARG A 210 -10.19 8.18 1.84
CA ARG A 210 -10.90 7.97 0.57
C ARG A 210 -10.83 6.52 0.10
N LEU A 211 -9.66 5.89 0.21
CA LEU A 211 -9.38 4.59 -0.38
C LEU A 211 -9.55 3.42 0.60
N GLY A 212 -9.09 3.56 1.84
CA GLY A 212 -8.99 2.45 2.80
C GLY A 212 -10.32 2.04 3.42
N ASP A 213 -10.51 0.75 3.65
CA ASP A 213 -11.51 0.24 4.60
C ASP A 213 -11.02 0.45 6.03
N ARG A 214 -9.70 0.37 6.22
CA ARG A 214 -9.03 0.72 7.47
C ARG A 214 -7.85 1.64 7.23
N VAL A 215 -7.59 2.52 8.21
CA VAL A 215 -6.42 3.39 8.25
C VAL A 215 -5.60 3.05 9.48
N VAL A 216 -4.36 2.61 9.25
CA VAL A 216 -3.38 2.25 10.29
C VAL A 216 -2.36 3.37 10.41
N LEU A 217 -2.34 4.05 11.55
CA LEU A 217 -1.35 5.10 11.84
C LEU A 217 -0.11 4.49 12.47
N MET A 218 1.05 4.78 11.90
CA MET A 218 2.35 4.40 12.47
C MET A 218 3.00 5.56 13.24
N THR A 219 3.64 5.23 14.37
CA THR A 219 4.46 6.20 15.13
C THR A 219 5.70 6.60 14.33
N PRO A 220 6.28 7.78 14.62
CA PRO A 220 7.66 8.06 14.24
C PRO A 220 8.63 7.01 14.80
N ARG A 221 9.83 6.92 14.23
CA ARG A 221 10.85 5.91 14.54
C ARG A 221 11.10 5.69 16.03
N PRO A 222 11.09 4.43 16.54
CA PRO A 222 10.75 3.21 15.82
C PRO A 222 9.27 3.14 15.44
N GLY A 223 9.00 2.64 14.22
CA GLY A 223 7.63 2.49 13.73
C GLY A 223 6.89 1.43 14.53
N ARG A 224 5.75 1.81 15.11
CA ARG A 224 4.79 0.95 15.80
C ARG A 224 3.38 1.30 15.31
N VAL A 225 2.44 0.41 15.42
CA VAL A 225 1.03 0.74 15.23
C VAL A 225 0.57 1.62 16.39
N ALA A 226 0.23 2.88 16.07
CA ALA A 226 -0.26 3.84 17.07
C ALA A 226 -1.77 3.71 17.27
N ARG A 227 -2.51 3.65 16.17
CA ARG A 227 -3.97 3.55 16.16
C ARG A 227 -4.47 3.01 14.83
N ILE A 228 -5.63 2.37 14.86
CA ILE A 228 -6.36 1.87 13.68
C ILE A 228 -7.75 2.50 13.70
N TRP A 229 -8.24 2.91 12.52
CA TRP A 229 -9.60 3.37 12.30
C TRP A 229 -10.26 2.50 11.25
N ASP A 230 -11.45 2.02 11.52
CA ASP A 230 -12.37 1.52 10.50
C ASP A 230 -13.02 2.71 9.80
N VAL A 231 -13.14 2.65 8.48
CA VAL A 231 -13.70 3.73 7.68
C VAL A 231 -15.10 3.32 7.24
N ASP A 232 -16.09 3.53 8.12
CA ASP A 232 -17.51 3.18 7.89
C ASP A 232 -18.24 4.24 7.03
N ILE A 233 -17.58 4.73 5.97
CA ILE A 233 -18.12 5.69 5.03
C ILE A 233 -18.41 4.97 3.72
N ALA A 234 -19.64 5.10 3.21
CA ALA A 234 -20.05 4.47 1.96
C ALA A 234 -19.21 4.94 0.76
N ARG A 235 -18.96 4.06 -0.20
CA ARG A 235 -18.27 4.38 -1.46
C ARG A 235 -19.30 4.70 -2.57
N PRO A 236 -19.02 5.59 -3.53
CA PRO A 236 -17.77 6.36 -3.68
C PRO A 236 -17.62 7.46 -2.62
N ARG A 237 -16.42 7.67 -2.13
CA ARG A 237 -16.09 8.70 -1.13
C ARG A 237 -15.56 9.95 -1.80
N GLU A 238 -16.26 11.05 -1.66
CA GLU A 238 -15.81 12.35 -2.14
C GLU A 238 -14.91 13.03 -1.11
N LEU A 239 -13.76 13.59 -1.54
CA LEU A 239 -12.78 14.23 -0.66
C LEU A 239 -13.36 15.41 0.14
N ASP A 240 -14.37 16.08 -0.43
CA ASP A 240 -14.98 17.26 0.15
C ASP A 240 -16.24 16.93 0.98
N SER A 241 -16.62 15.65 1.08
CA SER A 241 -17.75 15.26 1.93
C SER A 241 -17.46 15.53 3.40
N PHE A 242 -18.51 15.81 4.17
CA PHE A 242 -18.39 16.12 5.60
C PHE A 242 -17.80 14.94 6.38
N GLU A 243 -18.21 13.72 6.07
CA GLU A 243 -17.75 12.50 6.73
C GLU A 243 -16.25 12.24 6.49
N VAL A 244 -15.81 12.32 5.21
CA VAL A 244 -14.39 12.15 4.85
C VAL A 244 -13.53 13.23 5.48
N SER A 245 -13.99 14.49 5.42
CA SER A 245 -13.26 15.64 6.01
C SER A 245 -13.20 15.54 7.54
N GLY A 246 -14.26 15.10 8.20
CA GLY A 246 -14.33 14.91 9.65
C GLY A 246 -13.34 13.85 10.13
N LEU A 247 -13.37 12.65 9.52
CA LEU A 247 -12.45 11.58 9.87
C LEU A 247 -10.99 11.94 9.54
N ALA A 248 -10.75 12.59 8.40
CA ALA A 248 -9.42 13.07 8.04
C ALA A 248 -8.88 14.13 9.04
N HIS A 249 -9.75 14.97 9.58
CA HIS A 249 -9.38 15.93 10.63
C HIS A 249 -8.96 15.22 11.92
N GLU A 250 -9.74 14.23 12.37
CA GLU A 250 -9.41 13.42 13.56
C GLU A 250 -8.05 12.73 13.41
N ILE A 251 -7.84 12.02 12.29
CA ILE A 251 -6.58 11.31 12.01
C ILE A 251 -5.41 12.31 11.96
N THR A 252 -5.61 13.48 11.33
CA THR A 252 -4.58 14.53 11.26
C THR A 252 -4.20 15.06 12.64
N ALA A 253 -5.17 15.23 13.55
CA ALA A 253 -4.92 15.65 14.92
C ALA A 253 -4.04 14.63 15.67
N GLN A 254 -4.32 13.33 15.51
CA GLN A 254 -3.52 12.25 16.10
C GLN A 254 -2.11 12.18 15.49
N LEU A 255 -1.98 12.35 14.19
CA LEU A 255 -0.67 12.38 13.50
C LEU A 255 0.21 13.52 14.06
N ARG A 256 -0.37 14.71 14.26
CA ARG A 256 0.34 15.86 14.83
C ARG A 256 0.73 15.67 16.30
N ALA A 257 -0.17 15.09 17.11
CA ALA A 257 0.12 14.79 18.50
C ALA A 257 1.27 13.79 18.66
N GLY A 258 1.31 12.75 17.82
CA GLY A 258 2.40 11.77 17.79
C GLY A 258 3.74 12.36 17.32
N ALA A 259 3.73 13.34 16.40
CA ALA A 259 4.94 14.03 15.97
C ALA A 259 5.51 14.99 17.03
N ALA A 260 4.65 15.65 17.80
CA ALA A 260 5.05 16.60 18.87
C ALA A 260 5.67 15.89 20.08
N GLY A 261 5.22 14.68 20.42
CA GLY A 261 5.75 13.91 21.55
C GLY A 261 7.19 13.38 21.36
N ASN A 262 7.69 13.29 20.13
CA ASN A 262 9.06 12.81 19.84
C ASN A 262 10.10 13.95 19.68
N GLY A 263 9.68 15.20 19.69
CA GLY A 263 10.60 16.36 19.61
C GLY A 263 11.16 16.82 20.96
N ALA A 264 10.82 16.15 22.06
CA ALA A 264 11.19 16.54 23.45
C ALA A 264 12.13 15.52 24.13
N GLN A 265 12.87 14.69 23.36
CA GLN A 265 13.92 13.83 23.91
C GLN A 265 15.27 14.09 23.24
#